data_1686d76c05e0fa173dc258f1d225c340
#
_entry.id   1686d76c05e0fa173dc258f1d225c340
#
_cell.length_a   1.000
_cell.length_b   1.000
_cell.length_c   1.000
_cell.angle_alpha   90.00
_cell.angle_beta   90.00
_cell.angle_gamma   90.00
#
_symmetry.space_group_name_H-M   'P 1'
#
loop_
_entity.id
_entity.type
_entity.pdbx_description
1 polymer ?
#
loop_
_entity_poly.entity_id
_entity_poly.type
_entity_poly.pdbx_seq_one_letter_code
_entity_poly.pdbx_strand_id
1 'polypeptide(L)'
;SVEVLKGPAAVTQGPQTIGGAINLISTPIPNAPSGKFVQELGENGMMRTHAYYGGTSGNFGGLVEVHEHESDGFDSIANVGGDTGFDKSDLMVKARYENGDHSLTFKMVDLDETSNQSYVGLSQASFIANPRERYGATAYDKMMNDGDQTSLTYVGDFDSFNVTLTSWQNDYYRDWFKVSDFNNKKEHGEQDDINELITAANNG
;
A
#
# COMPACT_ATOMS: atom_id res chain seq x y z
N SER A 1 1.00 14.64 1.48
CA SER A 1 0.17 15.07 2.62
C SER A 1 -1.18 14.37 2.64
N VAL A 2 -1.90 14.44 3.75
CA VAL A 2 -3.21 13.81 3.94
C VAL A 2 -4.21 14.90 4.32
N GLU A 3 -5.34 14.93 3.61
CA GLU A 3 -6.49 15.77 3.94
C GLU A 3 -7.64 14.88 4.42
N VAL A 4 -8.28 15.27 5.52
CA VAL A 4 -9.42 14.56 6.08
C VAL A 4 -10.62 15.51 6.06
N LEU A 5 -11.61 15.17 5.23
CA LEU A 5 -12.88 15.87 5.12
C LEU A 5 -13.94 15.12 5.93
N LYS A 6 -14.52 15.76 6.92
CA LYS A 6 -15.51 15.13 7.81
C LYS A 6 -16.92 15.60 7.49
N GLY A 7 -17.86 14.66 7.57
CA GLY A 7 -19.29 14.94 7.43
C GLY A 7 -19.71 15.43 6.04
N PRO A 8 -20.73 16.29 5.94
CA PRO A 8 -21.36 16.68 4.65
C PRO A 8 -20.41 17.37 3.67
N ALA A 9 -19.31 17.97 4.14
CA ALA A 9 -18.33 18.59 3.25
C ALA A 9 -17.63 17.59 2.33
N ALA A 10 -17.66 16.31 2.66
CA ALA A 10 -17.07 15.24 1.86
C ALA A 10 -17.88 14.97 0.56
N VAL A 11 -19.13 15.42 0.46
CA VAL A 11 -19.98 15.21 -0.73
C VAL A 11 -19.38 15.80 -2.02
N THR A 12 -18.51 16.81 -1.88
CA THR A 12 -17.79 17.41 -3.01
C THR A 12 -16.72 16.48 -3.59
N GLN A 13 -16.34 15.42 -2.87
CA GLN A 13 -15.33 14.45 -3.29
C GLN A 13 -15.92 13.20 -3.97
N GLY A 14 -17.25 13.05 -3.95
CA GLY A 14 -17.92 11.95 -4.63
C GLY A 14 -19.24 11.51 -3.98
N PRO A 15 -20.07 10.74 -4.69
CA PRO A 15 -21.44 10.44 -4.27
C PRO A 15 -21.58 9.46 -3.10
N GLN A 16 -20.53 8.78 -2.67
CA GLN A 16 -20.57 7.75 -1.62
C GLN A 16 -19.85 8.17 -0.32
N THR A 17 -19.67 9.45 -0.09
CA THR A 17 -18.88 9.99 1.04
C THR A 17 -19.75 10.35 2.25
N ILE A 18 -20.55 9.40 2.75
CA ILE A 18 -21.52 9.65 3.84
C ILE A 18 -20.81 10.00 5.18
N GLY A 19 -19.72 9.34 5.48
CA GLY A 19 -18.98 9.52 6.74
C GLY A 19 -17.81 10.52 6.68
N GLY A 20 -17.32 10.79 5.49
CA GLY A 20 -16.13 11.61 5.25
C GLY A 20 -15.30 11.12 4.07
N ALA A 21 -14.22 11.83 3.76
CA ALA A 21 -13.26 11.45 2.76
C ALA A 21 -11.83 11.67 3.27
N ILE A 22 -10.93 10.79 2.86
CA ILE A 22 -9.48 10.94 3.08
C ILE A 22 -8.86 11.13 1.70
N ASN A 23 -8.22 12.27 1.50
CA ASN A 23 -7.51 12.59 0.27
C ASN A 23 -6.00 12.48 0.48
N LEU A 24 -5.35 11.63 -0.28
CA LEU A 24 -3.90 11.45 -0.28
C LEU A 24 -3.28 12.34 -1.36
N ILE A 25 -2.59 13.38 -0.94
CA ILE A 25 -1.95 14.34 -1.84
C ILE A 25 -0.50 13.89 -2.05
N SER A 26 -0.19 13.49 -3.26
CA SER A 26 1.16 13.12 -3.69
C SER A 26 2.11 14.34 -3.70
N THR A 27 3.39 14.10 -3.55
CA THR A 27 4.44 15.14 -3.52
C THR A 27 4.27 16.12 -4.69
N PRO A 28 4.14 17.42 -4.44
CA PRO A 28 4.03 18.42 -5.50
C PRO A 28 5.35 18.59 -6.24
N ILE A 29 5.28 19.01 -7.52
CA ILE A 29 6.46 19.44 -8.27
C ILE A 29 7.00 20.72 -7.62
N PRO A 30 8.27 20.76 -7.19
CA PRO A 30 8.84 21.93 -6.54
C PRO A 30 8.97 23.12 -7.52
N ASN A 31 8.86 24.35 -7.02
CA ASN A 31 9.03 25.56 -7.81
C ASN A 31 10.50 25.81 -8.23
N ALA A 32 11.46 25.24 -7.49
CA ALA A 32 12.89 25.28 -7.80
C ALA A 32 13.49 23.87 -7.61
N PRO A 33 14.63 23.56 -8.26
CA PRO A 33 15.28 22.28 -8.08
C PRO A 33 15.51 21.96 -6.60
N SER A 34 14.90 20.90 -6.14
CA SER A 34 15.01 20.41 -4.75
C SER A 34 14.71 18.93 -4.67
N GLY A 35 15.19 18.31 -3.61
CA GLY A 35 14.95 16.90 -3.34
C GLY A 35 15.03 16.58 -1.88
N LYS A 36 14.64 15.37 -1.56
CA LYS A 36 14.71 14.78 -0.23
C LYS A 36 15.19 13.35 -0.34
N PHE A 37 16.00 12.93 0.60
CA PHE A 37 16.37 11.54 0.81
C PHE A 37 16.20 11.20 2.28
N VAL A 38 15.52 10.12 2.57
CA VAL A 38 15.34 9.56 3.91
C VAL A 38 15.61 8.09 3.86
N GLN A 39 16.46 7.63 4.76
CA GLN A 39 16.73 6.22 5.00
C GLN A 39 16.40 5.91 6.45
N GLU A 40 15.57 4.91 6.68
CA GLU A 40 15.24 4.39 8.00
C GLU A 40 15.66 2.92 8.06
N LEU A 41 16.28 2.54 9.16
CA LEU A 41 16.72 1.18 9.44
C LEU A 41 16.14 0.75 10.78
N GLY A 42 15.67 -0.47 10.88
CA GLY A 42 15.04 -0.99 12.09
C GLY A 42 15.42 -2.45 12.37
N GLU A 43 14.73 -3.02 13.34
CA GLU A 43 14.87 -4.45 13.66
C GLU A 43 14.23 -5.32 12.57
N ASN A 44 14.56 -6.61 12.55
CA ASN A 44 14.05 -7.59 11.59
C ASN A 44 14.31 -7.21 10.12
N GLY A 45 15.50 -6.73 9.81
CA GLY A 45 15.87 -6.33 8.45
C GLY A 45 15.09 -5.14 7.91
N MET A 46 14.31 -4.42 8.76
CA MET A 46 13.49 -3.31 8.29
C MET A 46 14.37 -2.23 7.67
N MET A 47 14.12 -1.96 6.41
CA MET A 47 14.71 -0.85 5.66
C MET A 47 13.60 -0.09 4.93
N ARG A 48 13.61 1.23 5.07
CA ARG A 48 12.71 2.10 4.34
C ARG A 48 13.48 3.25 3.71
N THR A 49 13.38 3.34 2.40
CA THR A 49 13.97 4.42 1.59
C THR A 49 12.85 5.28 1.03
N HIS A 50 12.96 6.59 1.18
CA HIS A 50 12.10 7.54 0.50
C HIS A 50 12.96 8.64 -0.10
N ALA A 51 12.92 8.79 -1.41
CA ALA A 51 13.65 9.81 -2.12
C ALA A 51 12.80 10.47 -3.18
N TYR A 52 12.96 11.78 -3.34
CA TYR A 52 12.45 12.47 -4.50
C TYR A 52 13.40 13.57 -4.96
N TYR A 53 13.32 13.88 -6.23
CA TYR A 53 13.95 15.06 -6.82
C TYR A 53 13.05 15.64 -7.89
N GLY A 54 12.97 16.96 -7.93
CA GLY A 54 12.16 17.66 -8.91
C GLY A 54 12.44 19.16 -8.94
N GLY A 55 11.75 19.85 -9.84
CA GLY A 55 11.85 21.30 -9.97
C GLY A 55 11.10 21.82 -11.16
N THR A 56 11.03 23.15 -11.25
CA THR A 56 10.41 23.89 -12.35
C THR A 56 11.47 24.79 -13.02
N SER A 57 11.48 24.83 -14.35
CA SER A 57 12.32 25.69 -15.15
C SER A 57 11.50 26.24 -16.33
N GLY A 58 11.32 27.55 -16.39
CA GLY A 58 10.40 28.18 -17.34
C GLY A 58 8.99 27.62 -17.18
N ASN A 59 8.42 27.15 -18.26
CA ASN A 59 7.06 26.60 -18.30
C ASN A 59 6.99 25.09 -17.95
N PHE A 60 8.13 24.45 -17.71
CA PHE A 60 8.17 23.00 -17.47
C PHE A 60 8.54 22.67 -16.03
N GLY A 61 7.83 21.73 -15.46
CA GLY A 61 8.11 21.15 -14.16
C GLY A 61 8.17 19.64 -14.22
N GLY A 62 8.98 19.03 -13.36
CA GLY A 62 9.10 17.58 -13.25
C GLY A 62 9.43 17.12 -11.85
N LEU A 63 9.07 15.89 -11.54
CA LEU A 63 9.36 15.20 -10.28
C LEU A 63 9.49 13.71 -10.52
N VAL A 64 10.47 13.10 -9.88
CA VAL A 64 10.56 11.66 -9.71
C VAL A 64 10.62 11.36 -8.21
N GLU A 65 9.87 10.39 -7.76
CA GLU A 65 9.81 9.95 -6.36
C GLU A 65 9.87 8.44 -6.32
N VAL A 66 10.68 7.90 -5.42
CA VAL A 66 10.79 6.47 -5.15
C VAL A 66 10.57 6.22 -3.67
N HIS A 67 9.87 5.14 -3.38
CA HIS A 67 9.67 4.66 -2.03
C HIS A 67 9.87 3.15 -2.01
N GLU A 68 10.78 2.69 -1.18
CA GLU A 68 11.05 1.27 -0.93
C GLU A 68 10.87 0.99 0.55
N HIS A 69 10.25 -0.13 0.87
CA HIS A 69 10.03 -0.55 2.24
C HIS A 69 10.05 -2.07 2.33
N GLU A 70 11.01 -2.60 3.04
CA GLU A 70 11.21 -4.03 3.25
C GLU A 70 11.37 -4.39 4.73
N SER A 71 11.06 -5.62 5.07
CA SER A 71 11.31 -6.21 6.38
C SER A 71 11.28 -7.73 6.26
N ASP A 72 12.17 -8.42 6.99
CA ASP A 72 12.17 -9.89 7.10
C ASP A 72 10.98 -10.42 7.94
N GLY A 73 10.19 -9.52 8.57
CA GLY A 73 9.11 -9.87 9.48
C GLY A 73 9.62 -10.23 10.87
N PHE A 74 8.69 -10.42 11.77
CA PHE A 74 8.99 -10.74 13.19
C PHE A 74 8.42 -12.08 13.64
N ASP A 75 7.65 -12.74 12.78
CA ASP A 75 7.05 -14.03 13.09
C ASP A 75 8.00 -15.19 12.72
N SER A 76 7.87 -16.30 13.43
CA SER A 76 8.42 -17.59 13.04
C SER A 76 7.31 -18.50 12.52
N ILE A 77 7.63 -19.39 11.59
CA ILE A 77 6.68 -20.38 11.06
C ILE A 77 6.98 -21.70 11.76
N ALA A 78 5.97 -22.25 12.46
CA ALA A 78 6.09 -23.48 13.24
C ALA A 78 6.64 -24.64 12.39
N ASN A 79 7.72 -25.25 12.83
CA ASN A 79 8.41 -26.42 12.23
C ASN A 79 8.97 -26.22 10.81
N VAL A 80 8.75 -25.07 10.19
CA VAL A 80 9.18 -24.79 8.81
C VAL A 80 10.25 -23.74 8.75
N GLY A 81 10.12 -22.67 9.52
CA GLY A 81 10.91 -21.46 9.34
C GLY A 81 10.57 -20.74 8.04
N GLY A 82 11.32 -19.73 7.71
CA GLY A 82 11.14 -18.96 6.47
C GLY A 82 10.89 -17.49 6.74
N ASP A 83 10.80 -16.75 5.65
CA ASP A 83 10.56 -15.33 5.63
C ASP A 83 9.08 -15.03 5.88
N THR A 84 8.80 -14.12 6.80
CA THR A 84 7.46 -13.66 7.17
C THR A 84 7.25 -12.17 6.89
N GLY A 85 8.17 -11.58 6.16
CA GLY A 85 8.23 -10.16 5.88
C GLY A 85 7.50 -9.74 4.63
N PHE A 86 7.93 -8.61 4.13
CA PHE A 86 7.39 -8.01 2.91
C PHE A 86 8.43 -7.14 2.21
N ASP A 87 8.26 -7.00 0.91
CA ASP A 87 8.95 -6.04 0.04
C ASP A 87 7.90 -5.19 -0.66
N LYS A 88 8.12 -3.88 -0.67
CA LYS A 88 7.26 -2.93 -1.35
C LYS A 88 8.09 -1.86 -2.04
N SER A 89 7.81 -1.60 -3.32
CA SER A 89 8.38 -0.52 -4.09
C SER A 89 7.30 0.32 -4.77
N ASP A 90 7.47 1.64 -4.72
CA ASP A 90 6.63 2.60 -5.41
C ASP A 90 7.53 3.55 -6.23
N LEU A 91 7.18 3.75 -7.49
CA LEU A 91 7.76 4.77 -8.36
C LEU A 91 6.68 5.77 -8.76
N MET A 92 6.92 7.05 -8.58
CA MET A 92 6.05 8.09 -9.10
C MET A 92 6.82 9.07 -9.98
N VAL A 93 6.25 9.38 -11.13
CA VAL A 93 6.77 10.40 -12.05
C VAL A 93 5.68 11.43 -12.31
N LYS A 94 6.05 12.70 -12.27
CA LYS A 94 5.19 13.81 -12.69
C LYS A 94 5.90 14.70 -13.71
N ALA A 95 5.14 15.18 -14.69
CA ALA A 95 5.56 16.22 -15.61
C ALA A 95 4.44 17.26 -15.71
N ARG A 96 4.80 18.54 -15.72
CA ARG A 96 3.86 19.65 -15.84
C ARG A 96 4.35 20.64 -16.89
N TYR A 97 3.42 21.07 -17.72
CA TYR A 97 3.58 22.25 -18.56
C TYR A 97 2.60 23.33 -18.11
N GLU A 98 3.08 24.56 -17.94
CA GLU A 98 2.29 25.70 -17.48
C GLU A 98 2.56 26.90 -18.38
N ASN A 99 1.51 27.55 -18.85
CA ASN A 99 1.61 28.74 -19.67
C ASN A 99 0.46 29.71 -19.33
N GLY A 100 0.82 30.82 -18.66
CA GLY A 100 -0.14 31.77 -18.11
C GLY A 100 -1.12 31.07 -17.15
N ASP A 101 -2.40 31.21 -17.44
CA ASP A 101 -3.48 30.70 -16.61
C ASP A 101 -3.86 29.23 -16.91
N HIS A 102 -3.02 28.54 -17.69
CA HIS A 102 -3.26 27.15 -18.12
C HIS A 102 -2.15 26.22 -17.68
N SER A 103 -2.50 25.04 -17.18
CA SER A 103 -1.54 23.99 -16.86
C SER A 103 -2.02 22.61 -17.32
N LEU A 104 -1.07 21.78 -17.69
CA LEU A 104 -1.28 20.36 -18.00
C LEU A 104 -0.30 19.54 -17.17
N THR A 105 -0.82 18.64 -16.35
CA THR A 105 -0.02 17.77 -15.47
C THR A 105 -0.25 16.32 -15.82
N PHE A 106 0.81 15.63 -16.14
CA PHE A 106 0.88 14.17 -16.25
C PHE A 106 1.40 13.59 -14.94
N LYS A 107 0.81 12.48 -14.50
CA LYS A 107 1.30 11.69 -13.35
C LYS A 107 1.22 10.21 -13.69
N MET A 108 2.28 9.48 -13.39
CA MET A 108 2.34 8.02 -13.42
C MET A 108 2.78 7.52 -12.06
N VAL A 109 2.18 6.43 -11.60
CA VAL A 109 2.58 5.68 -10.41
C VAL A 109 2.64 4.22 -10.79
N ASP A 110 3.71 3.56 -10.38
CA ASP A 110 3.93 2.13 -10.48
C ASP A 110 4.15 1.60 -9.07
N LEU A 111 3.46 0.53 -8.70
CA LEU A 111 3.50 -0.08 -7.38
C LEU A 111 3.67 -1.58 -7.49
N ASP A 112 4.66 -2.12 -6.78
CA ASP A 112 4.85 -3.56 -6.58
C ASP A 112 4.94 -3.87 -5.09
N GLU A 113 4.28 -4.94 -4.65
CA GLU A 113 4.34 -5.43 -3.29
C GLU A 113 4.28 -6.94 -3.24
N THR A 114 5.21 -7.54 -2.53
CA THR A 114 5.16 -8.94 -2.09
C THR A 114 5.13 -8.99 -0.57
N SER A 115 4.17 -9.74 -0.01
CA SER A 115 4.04 -9.92 1.44
C SER A 115 3.84 -11.39 1.79
N ASN A 116 4.67 -11.92 2.67
CA ASN A 116 4.62 -13.29 3.17
C ASN A 116 3.79 -13.40 4.47
N GLN A 117 2.90 -12.46 4.71
CA GLN A 117 2.04 -12.44 5.89
C GLN A 117 0.88 -13.44 5.79
N SER A 118 0.51 -14.03 6.93
CA SER A 118 -0.63 -14.93 7.03
C SER A 118 -1.93 -14.18 7.28
N TYR A 119 -3.04 -14.72 6.75
CA TYR A 119 -4.39 -14.25 7.05
C TYR A 119 -4.95 -14.83 8.34
N VAL A 120 -4.55 -16.07 8.67
CA VAL A 120 -5.07 -16.79 9.83
C VAL A 120 -4.40 -16.31 11.10
N GLY A 121 -5.20 -15.89 12.08
CA GLY A 121 -4.74 -15.56 13.42
C GLY A 121 -4.46 -16.81 14.29
N LEU A 122 -3.81 -16.60 15.42
CA LEU A 122 -3.55 -17.64 16.41
C LEU A 122 -4.77 -17.91 17.29
N SER A 123 -4.93 -19.17 17.73
CA SER A 123 -5.84 -19.49 18.82
C SER A 123 -5.37 -18.84 20.13
N GLN A 124 -6.27 -18.67 21.09
CA GLN A 124 -5.91 -18.13 22.41
C GLN A 124 -4.77 -18.90 23.07
N ALA A 125 -4.77 -20.22 22.97
CA ALA A 125 -3.74 -21.06 23.57
C ALA A 125 -2.37 -20.89 22.86
N SER A 126 -2.36 -20.87 21.52
CA SER A 126 -1.15 -20.65 20.73
C SER A 126 -0.58 -19.25 20.95
N PHE A 127 -1.43 -18.23 21.02
CA PHE A 127 -1.01 -16.86 21.32
C PHE A 127 -0.36 -16.72 22.70
N ILE A 128 -0.91 -17.40 23.73
CA ILE A 128 -0.31 -17.40 25.08
C ILE A 128 1.05 -18.13 25.10
N ALA A 129 1.14 -19.23 24.32
CA ALA A 129 2.36 -20.03 24.26
C ALA A 129 3.51 -19.30 23.53
N ASN A 130 3.22 -18.77 22.35
CA ASN A 130 4.17 -17.99 21.56
C ASN A 130 3.44 -17.02 20.63
N PRO A 131 3.31 -15.72 20.98
CA PRO A 131 2.58 -14.75 20.17
C PRO A 131 3.29 -14.37 18.85
N ARG A 132 4.53 -14.80 18.68
CA ARG A 132 5.33 -14.56 17.46
C ARG A 132 5.52 -15.81 16.60
N GLU A 133 4.70 -16.81 16.79
CA GLU A 133 4.71 -18.01 15.96
C GLU A 133 3.39 -18.16 15.22
N ARG A 134 3.43 -18.37 13.91
CA ARG A 134 2.27 -18.72 13.11
C ARG A 134 2.28 -20.19 12.71
N TYR A 135 1.15 -20.72 12.32
CA TYR A 135 1.00 -22.14 11.99
C TYR A 135 1.81 -22.55 10.76
N GLY A 136 2.44 -23.72 10.78
CA GLY A 136 3.22 -24.29 9.68
C GLY A 136 2.43 -24.39 8.37
N ALA A 137 1.12 -24.68 8.43
CA ALA A 137 0.25 -24.69 7.25
C ALA A 137 0.18 -23.37 6.50
N THR A 138 0.55 -22.25 7.13
CA THR A 138 0.57 -20.91 6.51
C THR A 138 1.93 -20.56 5.88
N ALA A 139 2.84 -21.52 5.79
CA ALA A 139 4.21 -21.29 5.29
C ALA A 139 4.26 -20.76 3.85
N TYR A 140 3.24 -21.06 3.06
CA TYR A 140 3.13 -20.62 1.67
C TYR A 140 2.19 -19.44 1.47
N ASP A 141 1.64 -18.87 2.57
CA ASP A 141 0.79 -17.69 2.46
C ASP A 141 1.62 -16.54 1.88
N LYS A 142 1.13 -15.99 0.78
CA LYS A 142 1.79 -14.95 0.03
C LYS A 142 0.77 -14.04 -0.66
N MET A 143 0.95 -12.76 -0.52
CA MET A 143 0.19 -11.74 -1.25
C MET A 143 1.13 -11.01 -2.21
N MET A 144 0.70 -10.84 -3.43
CA MET A 144 1.34 -10.02 -4.45
C MET A 144 0.35 -8.96 -4.93
N ASN A 145 0.78 -7.71 -4.94
CA ASN A 145 0.06 -6.60 -5.51
C ASN A 145 0.93 -5.95 -6.58
N ASP A 146 0.32 -5.64 -7.70
CA ASP A 146 0.92 -4.92 -8.81
C ASP A 146 -0.07 -3.85 -9.26
N GLY A 147 0.36 -2.63 -9.45
CA GLY A 147 -0.55 -1.54 -9.73
C GLY A 147 0.07 -0.40 -10.52
N ASP A 148 -0.56 -0.09 -11.65
CA ASP A 148 -0.24 1.04 -12.50
C ASP A 148 -1.34 2.11 -12.44
N GLN A 149 -0.95 3.34 -12.21
CA GLN A 149 -1.86 4.48 -12.34
C GLN A 149 -1.27 5.54 -13.26
N THR A 150 -2.04 5.96 -14.24
CA THR A 150 -1.72 7.09 -15.09
C THR A 150 -2.82 8.13 -15.03
N SER A 151 -2.47 9.40 -14.95
CA SER A 151 -3.45 10.48 -15.03
C SER A 151 -2.92 11.70 -15.78
N LEU A 152 -3.86 12.41 -16.41
CA LEU A 152 -3.62 13.67 -17.08
C LEU A 152 -4.65 14.70 -16.59
N THR A 153 -4.17 15.77 -15.99
CA THR A 153 -5.00 16.85 -15.47
C THR A 153 -4.71 18.15 -16.18
N TYR A 154 -5.72 18.75 -16.76
CA TYR A 154 -5.72 20.10 -17.29
C TYR A 154 -6.41 21.03 -16.30
N VAL A 155 -5.81 22.17 -16.01
CA VAL A 155 -6.41 23.28 -15.27
C VAL A 155 -6.31 24.52 -16.13
N GLY A 156 -7.41 25.22 -16.31
CA GLY A 156 -7.45 26.49 -17.04
C GLY A 156 -8.29 27.50 -16.27
N ASP A 157 -7.76 28.69 -16.10
CA ASP A 157 -8.47 29.85 -15.57
C ASP A 157 -8.86 30.78 -16.73
N PHE A 158 -10.13 30.99 -16.88
CA PHE A 158 -10.73 31.87 -17.89
C PHE A 158 -11.41 33.01 -17.14
N ASP A 159 -11.38 34.20 -17.67
CA ASP A 159 -11.85 35.44 -17.04
C ASP A 159 -13.14 35.30 -16.18
N SER A 160 -14.03 34.37 -16.56
CA SER A 160 -15.36 34.19 -15.94
C SER A 160 -15.55 32.85 -15.24
N PHE A 161 -14.69 31.87 -15.43
CA PHE A 161 -14.79 30.54 -14.86
C PHE A 161 -13.48 29.78 -14.89
N ASN A 162 -13.35 28.81 -13.99
CA ASN A 162 -12.21 27.90 -13.94
C ASN A 162 -12.65 26.51 -14.39
N VAL A 163 -11.77 25.80 -15.10
CA VAL A 163 -12.00 24.43 -15.55
C VAL A 163 -10.90 23.54 -15.04
N THR A 164 -11.28 22.41 -14.45
CA THR A 164 -10.39 21.31 -14.17
C THR A 164 -10.91 20.05 -14.84
N LEU A 165 -10.12 19.47 -15.73
CA LEU A 165 -10.40 18.20 -16.40
C LEU A 165 -9.36 17.19 -16.02
N THR A 166 -9.79 16.03 -15.51
CA THR A 166 -8.89 14.93 -15.17
C THR A 166 -9.34 13.66 -15.89
N SER A 167 -8.40 13.03 -16.59
CA SER A 167 -8.54 11.68 -17.12
C SER A 167 -7.55 10.79 -16.39
N TRP A 168 -7.98 9.58 -16.05
CA TRP A 168 -7.11 8.60 -15.40
C TRP A 168 -7.41 7.19 -15.87
N GLN A 169 -6.38 6.35 -15.79
CA GLN A 169 -6.45 4.90 -15.89
C GLN A 169 -5.76 4.33 -14.66
N ASN A 170 -6.33 3.24 -14.13
CA ASN A 170 -5.79 2.53 -12.99
C ASN A 170 -5.97 1.04 -13.23
N ASP A 171 -4.87 0.34 -13.34
CA ASP A 171 -4.81 -1.11 -13.46
C ASP A 171 -4.24 -1.64 -12.16
N TYR A 172 -4.92 -2.61 -11.56
CA TYR A 172 -4.50 -3.19 -10.29
C TYR A 172 -4.75 -4.68 -10.29
N TYR A 173 -3.67 -5.42 -10.08
CA TYR A 173 -3.68 -6.87 -9.92
C TYR A 173 -3.34 -7.23 -8.49
N ARG A 174 -4.07 -8.20 -7.94
CA ARG A 174 -3.80 -8.76 -6.62
C ARG A 174 -3.95 -10.27 -6.66
N ASP A 175 -2.89 -10.95 -6.29
CA ASP A 175 -2.91 -12.38 -6.02
C ASP A 175 -2.64 -12.61 -4.54
N TRP A 176 -3.49 -13.41 -3.91
CA TRP A 176 -3.32 -13.77 -2.51
C TRP A 176 -3.57 -15.25 -2.30
N PHE A 177 -2.50 -16.03 -2.35
CA PHE A 177 -2.51 -17.40 -1.90
C PHE A 177 -2.46 -17.43 -0.38
N LYS A 178 -3.46 -18.03 0.28
CA LYS A 178 -3.58 -18.04 1.73
C LYS A 178 -4.43 -19.18 2.26
N VAL A 179 -4.10 -19.61 3.46
CA VAL A 179 -5.04 -20.37 4.30
C VAL A 179 -6.06 -19.39 4.88
N SER A 180 -7.35 -19.62 4.63
CA SER A 180 -8.41 -18.69 5.07
C SER A 180 -8.96 -19.01 6.45
N ASP A 181 -9.08 -20.29 6.77
CA ASP A 181 -9.47 -20.80 8.08
C ASP A 181 -9.07 -22.28 8.24
N PHE A 182 -9.19 -22.80 9.45
CA PHE A 182 -9.06 -24.22 9.78
C PHE A 182 -10.44 -24.80 10.11
N ASN A 183 -11.40 -24.64 9.22
CA ASN A 183 -12.78 -25.06 9.47
C ASN A 183 -12.97 -26.56 9.21
N ASN A 184 -13.15 -27.35 10.25
CA ASN A 184 -13.69 -28.70 10.13
C ASN A 184 -15.22 -28.62 10.04
N LYS A 185 -15.77 -28.73 8.82
CA LYS A 185 -17.24 -28.68 8.60
C LYS A 185 -18.02 -29.81 9.28
N LYS A 186 -17.36 -30.78 9.88
CA LYS A 186 -18.03 -31.97 10.39
C LYS A 186 -18.43 -31.90 11.86
N GLU A 187 -17.72 -31.20 12.73
CA GLU A 187 -18.07 -31.13 14.14
C GLU A 187 -17.44 -29.91 14.81
N HIS A 188 -18.25 -28.94 15.12
CA HIS A 188 -17.88 -27.90 16.06
C HIS A 188 -18.13 -28.41 17.46
N GLY A 189 -17.13 -28.68 18.26
CA GLY A 189 -17.44 -28.82 19.63
C GLY A 189 -16.42 -29.38 20.61
N GLU A 190 -15.40 -30.11 20.18
CA GLU A 190 -14.47 -30.66 21.17
C GLU A 190 -13.08 -30.00 21.06
N GLN A 191 -12.50 -29.67 22.22
CA GLN A 191 -11.18 -29.06 22.30
C GLN A 191 -10.09 -29.94 21.66
N ASP A 192 -10.30 -31.26 21.63
CA ASP A 192 -9.38 -32.22 21.05
C ASP A 192 -9.31 -32.08 19.52
N ASP A 193 -10.45 -31.86 18.86
CA ASP A 193 -10.50 -31.62 17.39
C ASP A 193 -9.75 -30.37 17.01
N ILE A 194 -9.83 -29.32 17.81
CA ILE A 194 -9.08 -28.07 17.60
C ILE A 194 -7.60 -28.31 17.79
N ASN A 195 -7.18 -29.07 18.77
CA ASN A 195 -5.79 -29.40 19.04
C ASN A 195 -5.19 -30.28 17.92
N GLU A 196 -5.96 -31.22 17.35
CA GLU A 196 -5.56 -32.02 16.21
C GLU A 196 -5.35 -31.14 14.96
N LEU A 197 -6.29 -30.22 14.70
CA LEU A 197 -6.19 -29.27 13.59
C LEU A 197 -4.96 -28.35 13.74
N ILE A 198 -4.69 -27.84 14.93
CA ILE A 198 -3.51 -27.02 15.22
C ILE A 198 -2.24 -27.85 15.02
N THR A 199 -2.23 -29.10 15.48
CA THR A 199 -1.09 -30.00 15.32
C THR A 199 -0.85 -30.30 13.85
N ALA A 200 -1.90 -30.62 13.07
CA ALA A 200 -1.80 -30.81 11.63
C ALA A 200 -1.31 -29.55 10.92
N ALA A 201 -1.85 -28.39 11.27
CA ALA A 201 -1.44 -27.10 10.72
C ALA A 201 0.03 -26.76 10.98
N ASN A 202 0.60 -27.22 12.10
CA ASN A 202 2.00 -27.00 12.44
C ASN A 202 2.95 -28.01 11.80
N ASN A 203 2.44 -29.15 11.38
CA ASN A 203 3.26 -30.20 10.75
C ASN A 203 3.23 -30.16 9.21
N GLY A 204 2.47 -29.23 8.60
CA GLY A 204 2.42 -28.97 7.15
C GLY A 204 1.56 -29.90 6.40
#